data_823770fcf725daaa825c1a57d5b35a9c
#
_entry.id   823770fcf725daaa825c1a57d5b35a9c
#
_cell.length_a   1.000
_cell.length_b   1.000
_cell.length_c   1.000
_cell.angle_alpha   90.00
_cell.angle_beta   90.00
_cell.angle_gamma   90.00
#
_symmetry.space_group_name_H-M   'P 1'
#
loop_
_entity.id
_entity.type
_entity.pdbx_description
1 polymer ?
#
loop_
_entity_poly.entity_id
_entity_poly.type
_entity_poly.pdbx_seq_one_letter_code
_entity_poly.pdbx_strand_id
1 'polypeptide(L)'
;DTLKADGIGLMTSYGTKYLGDPQFAPIWEELNRRKAVIYTHPLSPACCRNPIPGLPPSAIEFATDTSRTAASLLFSGSANRFPDIRWSLSHSGATLPFLWSRFTRQEVDMKDEAKKVLPNGVQHEVRKFFYDTAQGHHDGAIAALTKLIPVSQIMFGTDFPYRLADEVVGGLGARTFSSTERMAIDRGNALRIMPNLRTI
;
A
#
# COMPACT_ATOMS: atom_id res chain seq x y z
N ASP A 1 3.01 23.10 -4.47
CA ASP A 1 3.27 24.01 -5.61
C ASP A 1 4.73 24.41 -5.70
N THR A 2 5.34 24.92 -4.63
CA THR A 2 6.74 25.37 -4.62
C THR A 2 7.74 24.24 -4.90
N LEU A 3 7.56 23.10 -4.25
CA LEU A 3 8.45 21.94 -4.38
C LEU A 3 8.15 21.10 -5.62
N LYS A 4 7.02 21.31 -6.30
CA LYS A 4 6.58 20.53 -7.47
C LYS A 4 6.60 19.01 -7.21
N ALA A 5 6.32 18.59 -5.96
CA ALA A 5 6.29 17.18 -5.59
C ALA A 5 5.11 16.45 -6.24
N ASP A 6 5.32 15.21 -6.67
CA ASP A 6 4.27 14.34 -7.21
C ASP A 6 3.30 13.83 -6.13
N GLY A 7 3.74 13.84 -4.87
CA GLY A 7 2.96 13.33 -3.75
C GLY A 7 3.61 13.58 -2.40
N ILE A 8 3.13 12.85 -1.40
CA ILE A 8 3.62 12.95 -0.03
C ILE A 8 3.81 11.55 0.59
N GLY A 9 4.76 11.45 1.52
CA GLY A 9 4.89 10.31 2.41
C GLY A 9 4.10 10.54 3.70
N LEU A 10 3.35 9.55 4.14
CA LEU A 10 2.59 9.57 5.39
C LEU A 10 2.87 8.32 6.21
N MET A 11 2.71 8.44 7.54
CA MET A 11 2.64 7.25 8.39
C MET A 11 1.27 6.59 8.26
N THR A 12 1.20 5.29 8.56
CA THR A 12 -0.03 4.48 8.55
C THR A 12 -1.10 5.00 9.49
N SER A 13 -0.69 5.66 10.58
CA SER A 13 -1.60 6.23 11.57
C SER A 13 -1.00 7.44 12.28
N TYR A 14 -1.86 8.26 12.88
CA TYR A 14 -1.50 9.40 13.71
C TYR A 14 -2.25 9.31 15.04
N GLY A 15 -1.53 9.07 16.11
CA GLY A 15 -2.11 8.74 17.43
C GLY A 15 -2.85 7.41 17.36
N THR A 16 -4.16 7.44 17.60
CA THR A 16 -5.05 6.26 17.53
C THR A 16 -5.84 6.17 16.23
N LYS A 17 -5.59 7.08 15.26
CA LYS A 17 -6.39 7.22 14.04
C LYS A 17 -5.64 6.77 12.81
N TYR A 18 -6.24 5.86 12.08
CA TYR A 18 -5.77 5.40 10.76
C TYR A 18 -6.28 6.32 9.65
N LEU A 19 -5.67 6.23 8.47
CA LEU A 19 -5.87 7.17 7.36
C LEU A 19 -7.32 7.20 6.80
N GLY A 20 -8.15 6.22 7.14
CA GLY A 20 -9.59 6.23 6.83
C GLY A 20 -10.44 7.03 7.84
N ASP A 21 -9.86 7.58 8.92
CA ASP A 21 -10.62 8.37 9.88
C ASP A 21 -11.19 9.64 9.21
N PRO A 22 -12.48 9.96 9.43
CA PRO A 22 -13.13 11.11 8.81
C PRO A 22 -12.45 12.47 9.05
N GLN A 23 -11.69 12.61 10.14
CA GLN A 23 -10.96 13.85 10.42
C GLN A 23 -9.93 14.22 9.35
N PHE A 24 -9.45 13.23 8.59
CA PHE A 24 -8.49 13.47 7.51
C PHE A 24 -9.15 13.85 6.18
N ALA A 25 -10.48 13.80 6.08
CA ALA A 25 -11.19 14.10 4.85
C ALA A 25 -10.80 15.42 4.18
N PRO A 26 -10.63 16.55 4.90
CA PRO A 26 -10.22 17.82 4.28
C PRO A 26 -8.84 17.73 3.59
N ILE A 27 -7.93 16.90 4.13
CA ILE A 27 -6.63 16.66 3.52
C ILE A 27 -6.79 15.81 2.26
N TRP A 28 -7.64 14.78 2.33
CA TRP A 28 -7.90 13.91 1.18
C TRP A 28 -8.61 14.64 0.05
N GLU A 29 -9.50 15.57 0.33
CA GLU A 29 -10.15 16.43 -0.67
C GLU A 29 -9.12 17.20 -1.50
N GLU A 30 -8.15 17.86 -0.86
CA GLU A 30 -7.11 18.60 -1.57
C GLU A 30 -6.14 17.67 -2.31
N LEU A 31 -5.74 16.55 -1.71
CA LEU A 31 -4.84 15.60 -2.36
C LEU A 31 -5.53 14.86 -3.53
N ASN A 32 -6.82 14.60 -3.43
CA ASN A 32 -7.63 14.06 -4.52
C ASN A 32 -7.71 15.04 -5.70
N ARG A 33 -7.99 16.32 -5.42
CA ARG A 33 -8.00 17.39 -6.44
C ARG A 33 -6.66 17.48 -7.19
N ARG A 34 -5.55 17.23 -6.49
CA ARG A 34 -4.18 17.23 -7.06
C ARG A 34 -3.81 15.91 -7.74
N LYS A 35 -4.63 14.88 -7.63
CA LYS A 35 -4.30 13.51 -8.07
C LYS A 35 -2.97 13.02 -7.50
N ALA A 36 -2.72 13.36 -6.23
CA ALA A 36 -1.46 13.14 -5.56
C ALA A 36 -1.16 11.65 -5.36
N VAL A 37 0.12 11.30 -5.38
CA VAL A 37 0.60 10.01 -4.88
C VAL A 37 0.76 10.12 -3.36
N ILE A 38 0.17 9.18 -2.62
CA ILE A 38 0.37 9.07 -1.17
C ILE A 38 1.08 7.76 -0.89
N TYR A 39 2.34 7.86 -0.50
CA TYR A 39 3.11 6.72 0.00
C TYR A 39 2.88 6.57 1.50
N THR A 40 2.56 5.35 1.94
CA THR A 40 2.34 5.07 3.37
C THR A 40 3.47 4.20 3.92
N HIS A 41 4.04 4.62 5.05
CA HIS A 41 5.05 3.83 5.76
C HIS A 41 4.53 3.43 7.15
N PRO A 42 4.69 2.17 7.58
CA PRO A 42 4.20 1.70 8.86
C PRO A 42 4.96 2.27 10.05
N LEU A 43 4.32 2.21 11.19
CA LEU A 43 4.91 2.45 12.50
C LEU A 43 4.43 1.38 13.49
N SER A 44 4.98 1.40 14.70
CA SER A 44 4.46 0.58 15.79
C SER A 44 3.30 1.33 16.46
N PRO A 45 2.04 0.89 16.28
CA PRO A 45 0.90 1.57 16.85
C PRO A 45 0.90 1.46 18.39
N ALA A 46 0.22 2.41 19.05
CA ALA A 46 0.24 2.50 20.51
C ALA A 46 -0.26 1.22 21.22
N CYS A 47 -1.21 0.51 20.60
CA CYS A 47 -1.73 -0.77 21.13
C CYS A 47 -0.70 -1.88 21.21
N CYS A 48 0.35 -1.80 20.38
CA CYS A 48 1.17 -2.96 20.07
C CYS A 48 2.67 -2.64 20.19
N ARG A 49 2.99 -1.76 21.14
CA ARG A 49 4.38 -1.44 21.48
C ARG A 49 4.98 -2.56 22.32
N ASN A 50 5.98 -3.23 21.76
CA ASN A 50 6.73 -4.28 22.44
C ASN A 50 5.86 -5.44 23.01
N PRO A 51 4.92 -6.01 22.24
CA PRO A 51 4.07 -7.10 22.72
C PRO A 51 4.86 -8.38 22.97
N ILE A 52 6.01 -8.54 22.31
CA ILE A 52 6.93 -9.66 22.49
C ILE A 52 8.30 -9.07 22.87
N PRO A 53 8.72 -9.20 24.15
CA PRO A 53 10.01 -8.66 24.58
C PRO A 53 11.18 -9.21 23.77
N GLY A 54 12.06 -8.32 23.32
CA GLY A 54 13.22 -8.68 22.51
C GLY A 54 12.98 -8.84 21.01
N LEU A 55 11.74 -8.82 20.56
CA LEU A 55 11.41 -8.81 19.13
C LEU A 55 11.17 -7.36 18.65
N PRO A 56 11.91 -6.88 17.64
CA PRO A 56 11.69 -5.53 17.13
C PRO A 56 10.32 -5.41 16.45
N PRO A 57 9.64 -4.26 16.57
CA PRO A 57 8.33 -4.04 15.94
C PRO A 57 8.31 -4.25 14.41
N SER A 58 9.43 -4.04 13.74
CA SER A 58 9.57 -4.29 12.30
C SER A 58 9.34 -5.74 11.90
N ALA A 59 9.47 -6.70 12.82
CA ALA A 59 9.28 -8.11 12.52
C ALA A 59 7.80 -8.50 12.29
N ILE A 60 6.86 -7.84 12.98
CA ILE A 60 5.43 -8.17 12.91
C ILE A 60 4.58 -6.91 12.77
N GLU A 61 4.82 -5.92 13.65
CA GLU A 61 3.88 -4.81 13.79
C GLU A 61 3.82 -3.92 12.54
N PHE A 62 4.96 -3.66 11.89
CA PHE A 62 4.99 -2.82 10.68
C PHE A 62 4.14 -3.45 9.56
N ALA A 63 4.30 -4.74 9.32
CA ALA A 63 3.50 -5.44 8.33
C ALA A 63 2.00 -5.44 8.69
N THR A 64 1.68 -5.64 9.97
CA THR A 64 0.31 -5.61 10.46
C THR A 64 -0.30 -4.22 10.35
N ASP A 65 0.48 -3.17 10.61
CA ASP A 65 -0.01 -1.79 10.61
C ASP A 65 -0.30 -1.26 9.20
N THR A 66 0.52 -1.62 8.20
CA THR A 66 0.21 -1.38 6.79
C THR A 66 -1.15 -2.00 6.42
N SER A 67 -1.43 -3.21 6.87
CA SER A 67 -2.71 -3.88 6.59
C SER A 67 -3.89 -3.22 7.32
N ARG A 68 -3.67 -2.69 8.53
CA ARG A 68 -4.70 -1.90 9.25
C ARG A 68 -5.05 -0.63 8.49
N THR A 69 -4.05 0.07 7.94
CA THR A 69 -4.29 1.27 7.11
C THR A 69 -5.06 0.91 5.85
N ALA A 70 -4.70 -0.16 5.14
CA ALA A 70 -5.47 -0.63 4.00
C ALA A 70 -6.93 -0.91 4.37
N ALA A 71 -7.17 -1.64 5.46
CA ALA A 71 -8.51 -1.90 5.98
C ALA A 71 -9.27 -0.60 6.30
N SER A 72 -8.60 0.34 6.97
CA SER A 72 -9.19 1.64 7.32
C SER A 72 -9.63 2.43 6.08
N LEU A 73 -8.78 2.53 5.05
CA LEU A 73 -9.12 3.22 3.79
C LEU A 73 -10.27 2.55 3.04
N LEU A 74 -10.29 1.23 3.00
CA LEU A 74 -11.31 0.44 2.31
C LEU A 74 -12.66 0.56 3.02
N PHE A 75 -12.72 0.16 4.28
CA PHE A 75 -13.99 0.00 5.00
C PHE A 75 -14.59 1.29 5.57
N SER A 76 -13.82 2.40 5.59
CA SER A 76 -14.37 3.73 5.79
C SER A 76 -14.98 4.34 4.51
N GLY A 77 -14.69 3.75 3.36
CA GLY A 77 -15.04 4.30 2.05
C GLY A 77 -14.11 5.42 1.55
N SER A 78 -13.05 5.75 2.28
CA SER A 78 -12.12 6.82 1.87
C SER A 78 -11.46 6.52 0.52
N ALA A 79 -11.09 5.26 0.26
CA ALA A 79 -10.51 4.86 -1.03
C ALA A 79 -11.48 5.08 -2.21
N ASN A 80 -12.78 4.86 -2.01
CA ASN A 80 -13.81 5.10 -3.02
C ASN A 80 -14.19 6.58 -3.13
N ARG A 81 -14.29 7.29 -1.99
CA ARG A 81 -14.65 8.72 -1.93
C ARG A 81 -13.61 9.61 -2.60
N PHE A 82 -12.34 9.23 -2.54
CA PHE A 82 -11.19 9.99 -3.09
C PHE A 82 -10.46 9.20 -4.18
N PRO A 83 -11.11 8.92 -5.31
CA PRO A 83 -10.66 7.95 -6.31
C PRO A 83 -9.43 8.39 -7.11
N ASP A 84 -9.11 9.68 -7.13
CA ASP A 84 -7.96 10.22 -7.85
C ASP A 84 -6.66 10.16 -7.03
N ILE A 85 -6.74 9.89 -5.72
CA ILE A 85 -5.55 9.65 -4.90
C ILE A 85 -4.94 8.31 -5.30
N ARG A 86 -3.63 8.33 -5.54
CA ARG A 86 -2.84 7.13 -5.86
C ARG A 86 -2.17 6.63 -4.59
N TRP A 87 -2.91 5.81 -3.83
CA TRP A 87 -2.40 5.21 -2.59
C TRP A 87 -1.33 4.17 -2.89
N SER A 88 -0.15 4.32 -2.32
CA SER A 88 0.96 3.36 -2.39
C SER A 88 1.24 2.79 -1.01
N LEU A 89 1.05 1.49 -0.89
CA LEU A 89 1.27 0.73 0.34
C LEU A 89 2.67 0.13 0.33
N SER A 90 3.44 0.39 1.39
CA SER A 90 4.78 -0.18 1.55
C SER A 90 4.76 -1.69 1.78
N HIS A 91 5.92 -2.30 1.60
CA HIS A 91 6.20 -3.69 1.94
C HIS A 91 5.24 -4.69 1.29
N SER A 92 4.98 -4.53 -0.02
CA SER A 92 4.07 -5.39 -0.81
C SER A 92 2.65 -5.48 -0.23
N GLY A 93 2.17 -4.42 0.42
CA GLY A 93 0.89 -4.44 1.14
C GLY A 93 0.91 -5.33 2.39
N ALA A 94 2.11 -5.79 2.75
CA ALA A 94 2.41 -6.50 3.99
C ALA A 94 1.55 -7.77 4.20
N THR A 95 0.77 -7.88 5.28
CA THR A 95 -0.06 -9.06 5.55
C THR A 95 -1.39 -9.06 4.80
N LEU A 96 -1.71 -8.02 4.03
CA LEU A 96 -3.00 -7.89 3.34
C LEU A 96 -3.36 -9.10 2.46
N PRO A 97 -2.45 -9.66 1.63
CA PRO A 97 -2.77 -10.84 0.82
C PRO A 97 -3.19 -12.06 1.65
N PHE A 98 -2.60 -12.24 2.84
CA PHE A 98 -2.93 -13.33 3.75
C PHE A 98 -4.23 -13.09 4.53
N LEU A 99 -4.64 -11.83 4.71
CA LEU A 99 -5.89 -11.45 5.34
C LEU A 99 -7.06 -11.37 4.35
N TRP A 100 -6.85 -11.68 3.09
CA TRP A 100 -7.80 -11.44 2.01
C TRP A 100 -9.18 -12.06 2.26
N SER A 101 -9.23 -13.32 2.71
CA SER A 101 -10.48 -13.99 3.04
C SER A 101 -11.27 -13.29 4.15
N ARG A 102 -10.58 -12.60 5.07
CA ARG A 102 -11.22 -11.81 6.12
C ARG A 102 -11.78 -10.49 5.60
N PHE A 103 -11.11 -9.86 4.63
CA PHE A 103 -11.60 -8.64 4.00
C PHE A 103 -12.85 -8.90 3.16
N THR A 104 -12.84 -9.97 2.37
CA THR A 104 -14.03 -10.38 1.60
C THR A 104 -15.18 -10.80 2.51
N ARG A 105 -14.90 -11.44 3.64
CA ARG A 105 -15.93 -11.77 4.64
C ARG A 105 -16.50 -10.51 5.29
N GLN A 106 -15.65 -9.55 5.65
CA GLN A 106 -16.08 -8.27 6.23
C GLN A 106 -17.02 -7.51 5.28
N GLU A 107 -16.72 -7.50 3.98
CA GLU A 107 -17.61 -6.91 2.97
C GLU A 107 -19.02 -7.55 3.01
N VAL A 108 -19.09 -8.86 3.10
CA VAL A 108 -20.37 -9.58 3.20
C VAL A 108 -21.10 -9.25 4.51
N ASP A 109 -20.38 -9.19 5.62
CA ASP A 109 -20.95 -8.91 6.94
C ASP A 109 -21.48 -7.46 7.08
N MET A 110 -20.93 -6.52 6.31
CA MET A 110 -21.40 -5.14 6.24
C MET A 110 -22.75 -4.98 5.48
N LYS A 111 -23.18 -6.00 4.75
CA LYS A 111 -24.47 -6.00 4.00
C LYS A 111 -24.62 -4.74 3.11
N ASP A 112 -25.72 -4.00 3.27
CA ASP A 112 -26.01 -2.80 2.47
C ASP A 112 -25.06 -1.64 2.72
N GLU A 113 -24.38 -1.60 3.88
CA GLU A 113 -23.36 -0.60 4.15
C GLU A 113 -22.14 -0.78 3.24
N ALA A 114 -21.79 -2.02 2.89
CA ALA A 114 -20.73 -2.29 1.94
C ALA A 114 -20.98 -1.62 0.59
N LYS A 115 -22.22 -1.60 0.11
CA LYS A 115 -22.58 -0.95 -1.18
C LYS A 115 -22.31 0.57 -1.18
N LYS A 116 -22.37 1.22 -0.02
CA LYS A 116 -22.11 2.65 0.10
C LYS A 116 -20.61 2.96 0.07
N VAL A 117 -19.80 2.17 0.75
CA VAL A 117 -18.37 2.41 0.93
C VAL A 117 -17.50 1.67 -0.11
N LEU A 118 -17.97 0.55 -0.62
CA LEU A 118 -17.30 -0.31 -1.59
C LEU A 118 -18.26 -0.69 -2.75
N PRO A 119 -18.78 0.27 -3.52
CA PRO A 119 -19.84 0.01 -4.51
C PRO A 119 -19.45 -1.01 -5.58
N ASN A 120 -18.15 -1.16 -5.87
CA ASN A 120 -17.62 -2.13 -6.83
C ASN A 120 -16.93 -3.32 -6.15
N GLY A 121 -17.05 -3.42 -4.83
CA GLY A 121 -16.46 -4.48 -4.02
C GLY A 121 -15.02 -4.22 -3.58
N VAL A 122 -14.65 -4.88 -2.47
CA VAL A 122 -13.32 -4.71 -1.85
C VAL A 122 -12.17 -5.09 -2.80
N GLN A 123 -12.40 -6.08 -3.68
CA GLN A 123 -11.40 -6.50 -4.66
C GLN A 123 -11.13 -5.43 -5.71
N HIS A 124 -12.15 -4.70 -6.13
CA HIS A 124 -11.99 -3.58 -7.05
C HIS A 124 -11.16 -2.48 -6.43
N GLU A 125 -11.46 -2.11 -5.18
CA GLU A 125 -10.77 -1.03 -4.50
C GLU A 125 -9.31 -1.37 -4.20
N VAL A 126 -9.00 -2.57 -3.72
CA VAL A 126 -7.62 -2.99 -3.42
C VAL A 126 -6.73 -3.03 -4.66
N ARG A 127 -7.30 -3.26 -5.83
CA ARG A 127 -6.59 -3.26 -7.11
C ARG A 127 -6.26 -1.86 -7.64
N LYS A 128 -6.81 -0.82 -7.06
CA LYS A 128 -6.44 0.57 -7.36
C LYS A 128 -5.18 1.02 -6.61
N PHE A 129 -4.87 0.38 -5.47
CA PHE A 129 -3.68 0.71 -4.71
C PHE A 129 -2.42 0.31 -5.45
N PHE A 130 -1.34 1.00 -5.18
CA PHE A 130 0.01 0.66 -5.60
C PHE A 130 0.75 0.00 -4.45
N TYR A 131 1.75 -0.80 -4.77
CA TYR A 131 2.49 -1.60 -3.81
C TYR A 131 3.96 -1.59 -4.19
N ASP A 132 4.87 -1.42 -3.24
CA ASP A 132 6.27 -1.59 -3.53
C ASP A 132 6.78 -3.02 -3.26
N THR A 133 8.03 -3.28 -3.59
CA THR A 133 8.68 -4.58 -3.37
C THR A 133 9.54 -4.63 -2.12
N ALA A 134 9.62 -3.52 -1.37
CA ALA A 134 10.44 -3.44 -0.18
C ALA A 134 10.07 -4.56 0.81
N GLN A 135 11.07 -5.28 1.29
CA GLN A 135 10.93 -6.42 2.21
C GLN A 135 9.87 -7.48 1.86
N GLY A 136 9.16 -7.31 0.76
CA GLY A 136 8.19 -8.28 0.22
C GLY A 136 8.68 -8.97 -1.04
N HIS A 137 9.97 -8.86 -1.37
CA HIS A 137 10.58 -9.36 -2.58
C HIS A 137 10.79 -10.89 -2.61
N HIS A 138 10.63 -11.60 -1.50
CA HIS A 138 10.77 -13.05 -1.51
C HIS A 138 9.59 -13.72 -2.21
N ASP A 139 9.83 -14.90 -2.77
CA ASP A 139 8.90 -15.57 -3.69
C ASP A 139 7.48 -15.77 -3.12
N GLY A 140 7.36 -16.17 -1.85
CA GLY A 140 6.05 -16.37 -1.22
C GLY A 140 5.21 -15.10 -1.11
N ALA A 141 5.82 -13.96 -0.74
CA ALA A 141 5.10 -12.68 -0.60
C ALA A 141 4.67 -12.14 -1.97
N ILE A 142 5.59 -12.12 -2.94
CA ILE A 142 5.27 -11.68 -4.32
C ILE A 142 4.24 -12.61 -4.97
N ALA A 143 4.32 -13.91 -4.73
CA ALA A 143 3.32 -14.86 -5.24
C ALA A 143 1.93 -14.55 -4.68
N ALA A 144 1.81 -14.32 -3.38
CA ALA A 144 0.54 -13.96 -2.75
C ALA A 144 0.01 -12.62 -3.29
N LEU A 145 0.87 -11.60 -3.40
CA LEU A 145 0.50 -10.29 -3.92
C LEU A 145 0.00 -10.36 -5.37
N THR A 146 0.73 -11.04 -6.26
CA THR A 146 0.38 -11.14 -7.69
C THR A 146 -0.87 -11.99 -7.97
N LYS A 147 -1.32 -12.80 -7.01
CA LYS A 147 -2.64 -13.45 -7.06
C LYS A 147 -3.77 -12.47 -6.76
N LEU A 148 -3.51 -11.43 -5.99
CA LEU A 148 -4.52 -10.47 -5.56
C LEU A 148 -4.62 -9.27 -6.50
N ILE A 149 -3.48 -8.74 -6.96
CA ILE A 149 -3.41 -7.51 -7.75
C ILE A 149 -2.60 -7.71 -9.05
N PRO A 150 -2.85 -6.88 -10.08
CA PRO A 150 -2.08 -6.94 -11.32
C PRO A 150 -0.66 -6.38 -11.11
N VAL A 151 0.30 -6.91 -11.88
CA VAL A 151 1.71 -6.46 -11.85
C VAL A 151 1.84 -4.96 -12.14
N SER A 152 0.93 -4.39 -12.90
CA SER A 152 0.89 -2.93 -13.18
C SER A 152 0.74 -2.05 -11.94
N GLN A 153 0.40 -2.59 -10.80
CA GLN A 153 0.28 -1.88 -9.53
C GLN A 153 1.49 -2.10 -8.60
N ILE A 154 2.50 -2.85 -9.04
CA ILE A 154 3.71 -3.15 -8.25
C ILE A 154 4.85 -2.24 -8.73
N MET A 155 5.54 -1.60 -7.79
CA MET A 155 6.67 -0.70 -8.05
C MET A 155 7.90 -1.20 -7.31
N PHE A 156 9.09 -0.97 -7.89
CA PHE A 156 10.33 -1.29 -7.21
C PHE A 156 10.54 -0.39 -5.98
N GLY A 157 10.86 -1.00 -4.86
CA GLY A 157 11.23 -0.33 -3.62
C GLY A 157 12.15 -1.24 -2.81
N THR A 158 13.06 -0.67 -2.03
CA THR A 158 14.11 -1.41 -1.31
C THR A 158 14.00 -1.34 0.20
N ASP A 159 13.36 -0.29 0.74
CA ASP A 159 13.43 0.07 2.16
C ASP A 159 14.85 0.53 2.58
N PHE A 160 15.60 1.13 1.64
CA PHE A 160 16.91 1.71 1.96
C PHE A 160 16.76 2.83 3.03
N PRO A 161 17.62 2.92 4.05
CA PRO A 161 18.90 2.20 4.21
C PRO A 161 18.82 0.86 4.96
N TYR A 162 17.63 0.40 5.33
CA TYR A 162 17.45 -0.84 6.11
C TYR A 162 17.72 -2.10 5.28
N ARG A 163 17.55 -2.02 3.96
CA ARG A 163 17.89 -3.09 3.01
C ARG A 163 18.67 -2.53 1.83
N LEU A 164 19.52 -3.36 1.26
CA LEU A 164 20.28 -3.01 0.06
C LEU A 164 19.47 -3.33 -1.20
N ALA A 165 19.68 -2.55 -2.25
CA ALA A 165 19.01 -2.76 -3.53
C ALA A 165 19.28 -4.16 -4.11
N ASP A 166 20.52 -4.67 -3.98
CA ASP A 166 20.92 -5.98 -4.49
C ASP A 166 20.11 -7.13 -3.88
N GLU A 167 19.74 -7.02 -2.61
CA GLU A 167 18.89 -8.01 -1.93
C GLU A 167 17.52 -8.10 -2.61
N VAL A 168 16.91 -6.96 -2.89
CA VAL A 168 15.59 -6.90 -3.55
C VAL A 168 15.67 -7.33 -5.00
N VAL A 169 16.71 -6.90 -5.72
CA VAL A 169 16.95 -7.31 -7.12
C VAL A 169 17.12 -8.81 -7.23
N GLY A 170 17.92 -9.41 -6.32
CA GLY A 170 18.15 -10.85 -6.26
C GLY A 170 16.87 -11.64 -5.96
N GLY A 171 16.10 -11.19 -4.96
CA GLY A 171 14.83 -11.83 -4.60
C GLY A 171 13.79 -11.77 -5.72
N LEU A 172 13.66 -10.63 -6.39
CA LEU A 172 12.78 -10.51 -7.56
C LEU A 172 13.30 -11.31 -8.77
N GLY A 173 14.62 -11.50 -8.88
CA GLY A 173 15.24 -12.29 -9.95
C GLY A 173 14.95 -13.79 -9.83
N ALA A 174 14.72 -14.30 -8.63
CA ALA A 174 14.33 -15.68 -8.39
C ALA A 174 12.91 -16.00 -8.91
N ARG A 175 12.10 -14.98 -9.14
CA ARG A 175 10.73 -15.14 -9.66
C ARG A 175 10.67 -14.93 -11.15
N THR A 176 9.86 -15.77 -11.83
CA THR A 176 9.63 -15.65 -13.26
C THR A 176 8.62 -14.55 -13.56
N PHE A 177 9.11 -13.35 -13.82
CA PHE A 177 8.39 -12.28 -14.50
C PHE A 177 8.81 -12.24 -15.96
N SER A 178 7.90 -11.93 -16.86
CA SER A 178 8.25 -11.58 -18.25
C SER A 178 9.12 -10.31 -18.25
N SER A 179 9.91 -10.10 -19.30
CA SER A 179 10.72 -8.89 -19.47
C SER A 179 9.87 -7.61 -19.36
N THR A 180 8.66 -7.64 -19.90
CA THR A 180 7.72 -6.51 -19.85
C THR A 180 7.25 -6.25 -18.42
N GLU A 181 6.88 -7.28 -17.67
CA GLU A 181 6.48 -7.15 -16.27
C GLU A 181 7.63 -6.65 -15.41
N ARG A 182 8.84 -7.17 -15.63
CA ARG A 182 10.01 -6.73 -14.90
C ARG A 182 10.32 -5.26 -15.16
N MET A 183 10.32 -4.80 -16.39
CA MET A 183 10.49 -3.38 -16.73
C MET A 183 9.38 -2.51 -16.13
N ALA A 184 8.15 -3.02 -16.08
CA ALA A 184 7.04 -2.31 -15.45
C ALA A 184 7.27 -2.13 -13.93
N ILE A 185 7.68 -3.18 -13.22
CA ILE A 185 8.00 -3.12 -11.78
C ILE A 185 9.19 -2.20 -11.53
N ASP A 186 10.29 -2.40 -12.27
CA ASP A 186 11.55 -1.69 -12.03
C ASP A 186 11.43 -0.17 -12.24
N ARG A 187 10.58 0.27 -13.17
CA ARG A 187 10.46 1.69 -13.49
C ARG A 187 9.10 2.13 -14.01
N GLY A 188 8.51 1.36 -14.94
CA GLY A 188 7.37 1.81 -15.74
C GLY A 188 6.16 2.21 -14.90
N ASN A 189 5.83 1.45 -13.86
CA ASN A 189 4.68 1.71 -13.01
C ASN A 189 4.86 2.99 -12.19
N ALA A 190 6.06 3.24 -11.66
CA ALA A 190 6.38 4.48 -10.94
C ALA A 190 6.27 5.70 -11.86
N LEU A 191 6.84 5.63 -13.07
CA LEU A 191 6.77 6.73 -14.05
C LEU A 191 5.34 7.04 -14.54
N ARG A 192 4.43 6.07 -14.45
CA ARG A 192 3.02 6.28 -14.79
C ARG A 192 2.31 7.20 -13.81
N ILE A 193 2.67 7.12 -12.53
CA ILE A 193 2.02 7.89 -11.47
C ILE A 193 2.85 9.09 -10.98
N MET A 194 4.13 9.11 -11.27
CA MET A 194 5.08 10.19 -10.94
C MET A 194 5.79 10.67 -12.21
N PRO A 195 5.10 11.38 -13.12
CA PRO A 195 5.62 11.73 -14.43
C PRO A 195 6.85 12.64 -14.38
N ASN A 196 7.03 13.43 -13.32
CA ASN A 196 8.19 14.30 -13.15
C ASN A 196 9.53 13.54 -13.05
N LEU A 197 9.49 12.27 -12.65
CA LEU A 197 10.68 11.40 -12.63
C LEU A 197 11.24 11.06 -14.03
N ARG A 198 10.52 11.39 -15.11
CA ARG A 198 10.99 11.17 -16.49
C ARG A 198 12.11 12.12 -16.88
N THR A 199 12.23 13.24 -16.21
CA THR A 199 13.15 14.34 -16.52
C THR A 199 14.43 14.33 -15.66
N ILE A 200 14.60 13.31 -14.83
CA ILE A 200 15.79 13.07 -14.00
C ILE A 200 16.68 11.94 -14.67
#